data_444ea31826e83d988915fc25ee1c3aac
#
_entry.id   444ea31826e83d988915fc25ee1c3aac
#
_cell.length_a   1.000
_cell.length_b   1.000
_cell.length_c   1.000
_cell.angle_alpha   90.00
_cell.angle_beta   90.00
_cell.angle_gamma   90.00
#
_symmetry.space_group_name_H-M   'P 1'
#
loop_
_entity.id
_entity.type
_entity.pdbx_description
1 polymer ?
#
loop_
_entity_poly.entity_id
_entity_poly.type
_entity_poly.pdbx_seq_one_letter_code
_entity_poly.pdbx_strand_id
1 'polypeptide(L)'
;MLKCDIHKYFYSIDHEILLSKLSHLIMDEEVFRLVKTIIDSTNLDYVNQELANVIKRRKRYIYHSNINEREKIEHLARLAKIPFYEKGKGLPIGNMTSQILAIFYLNDLDHYIKEKLGVQCYIRYMDDLILIHYDSNYLKKCLHEIEKQVHDLRLSLNEKTQIYEVTNQGFPFLGYRFVLRKKRLHVLLLSNTKRRILRRLKKVADNQKYDFLHQNYFGYLLPADSRGFLYEMKKKRLR
;
A
#
# COMPACT_ATOMS: atom_id res chain seq x y z
N MET A 1 -17.38 -10.52 0.65
CA MET A 1 -16.47 -9.40 0.41
C MET A 1 -15.53 -9.73 -0.73
N LEU A 2 -15.31 -8.81 -1.65
CA LEU A 2 -14.26 -8.86 -2.66
C LEU A 2 -13.12 -7.94 -2.20
N LYS A 3 -11.91 -8.45 -2.19
CA LYS A 3 -10.68 -7.66 -2.00
C LYS A 3 -9.83 -7.79 -3.25
N CYS A 4 -9.49 -6.65 -3.88
CA CYS A 4 -8.58 -6.56 -5.00
C CYS A 4 -7.30 -5.83 -4.58
N ASP A 5 -6.20 -6.25 -5.16
CA ASP A 5 -4.87 -5.64 -5.01
C ASP A 5 -4.25 -5.52 -6.40
N ILE A 6 -3.71 -4.37 -6.77
CA ILE A 6 -3.12 -4.15 -8.09
C ILE A 6 -1.65 -4.53 -8.05
N HIS A 7 -1.22 -5.33 -9.01
CA HIS A 7 0.15 -5.83 -9.07
C HIS A 7 1.16 -4.69 -9.31
N LYS A 8 2.11 -4.53 -8.38
CA LYS A 8 3.22 -3.56 -8.47
C LYS A 8 2.76 -2.14 -8.88
N TYR A 9 1.64 -1.67 -8.35
CA TYR A 9 0.90 -0.52 -8.82
C TYR A 9 1.77 0.67 -9.23
N PHE A 10 2.60 1.21 -8.31
CA PHE A 10 3.46 2.37 -8.59
C PHE A 10 4.48 2.15 -9.70
N TYR A 11 4.87 0.92 -9.97
CA TYR A 11 5.79 0.57 -11.07
C TYR A 11 5.07 0.32 -12.39
N SER A 12 3.75 0.09 -12.35
CA SER A 12 2.96 -0.31 -13.51
C SER A 12 2.13 0.84 -14.10
N ILE A 13 2.04 2.00 -13.44
CA ILE A 13 1.32 3.17 -13.96
C ILE A 13 1.90 3.56 -15.31
N ASP A 14 1.06 3.57 -16.34
CA ASP A 14 1.43 3.91 -17.71
C ASP A 14 1.47 5.44 -17.88
N HIS A 15 2.60 5.97 -18.36
CA HIS A 15 2.80 7.42 -18.50
C HIS A 15 1.90 8.03 -19.57
N GLU A 16 1.68 7.32 -20.68
CA GLU A 16 0.85 7.82 -21.78
C GLU A 16 -0.60 8.00 -21.33
N ILE A 17 -1.18 6.98 -20.67
CA ILE A 17 -2.55 7.05 -20.13
C ILE A 17 -2.64 8.16 -19.07
N LEU A 18 -1.67 8.25 -18.15
CA LEU A 18 -1.67 9.27 -17.11
C LEU A 18 -1.61 10.68 -17.70
N LEU A 19 -0.70 10.91 -18.63
CA LEU A 19 -0.54 12.20 -19.30
C LEU A 19 -1.76 12.57 -20.14
N SER A 20 -2.36 11.61 -20.85
CA SER A 20 -3.61 11.82 -21.57
C SER A 20 -4.74 12.28 -20.66
N LYS A 21 -4.91 11.64 -19.48
CA LYS A 21 -5.90 12.07 -18.49
C LYS A 21 -5.63 13.48 -17.95
N LEU A 22 -4.36 13.79 -17.68
CA LEU A 22 -3.95 15.09 -17.13
C LEU A 22 -4.07 16.23 -18.14
N SER A 23 -3.87 15.98 -19.44
CA SER A 23 -3.97 17.00 -20.49
C SER A 23 -5.36 17.63 -20.61
N HIS A 24 -6.40 16.93 -20.17
CA HIS A 24 -7.77 17.46 -20.12
C HIS A 24 -8.04 18.34 -18.88
N LEU A 25 -7.16 18.29 -17.88
CA LEU A 25 -7.32 19.03 -16.62
C LEU A 25 -6.35 20.20 -16.49
N ILE A 26 -5.13 20.04 -17.00
CA ILE A 26 -4.06 21.03 -16.89
C ILE A 26 -3.98 21.80 -18.21
N MET A 27 -4.58 23.00 -18.24
CA MET A 27 -4.61 23.85 -19.42
C MET A 27 -3.31 24.68 -19.58
N ASP A 28 -2.59 24.90 -18.48
CA ASP A 28 -1.33 25.64 -18.49
C ASP A 28 -0.20 24.73 -18.98
N GLU A 29 0.44 25.13 -20.09
CA GLU A 29 1.49 24.34 -20.75
C GLU A 29 2.77 24.22 -19.91
N GLU A 30 3.11 25.23 -19.09
CA GLU A 30 4.30 25.17 -18.24
C GLU A 30 4.10 24.21 -17.09
N VAL A 31 2.92 24.27 -16.46
CA VAL A 31 2.52 23.33 -15.39
C VAL A 31 2.45 21.91 -15.96
N PHE A 32 1.86 21.71 -17.13
CA PHE A 32 1.78 20.38 -17.76
C PHE A 32 3.19 19.84 -18.06
N ARG A 33 4.10 20.64 -18.57
CA ARG A 33 5.50 20.26 -18.86
C ARG A 33 6.24 19.89 -17.57
N LEU A 34 6.03 20.64 -16.48
CA LEU A 34 6.61 20.32 -15.17
C LEU A 34 6.11 18.97 -14.66
N VAL A 35 4.80 18.73 -14.69
CA VAL A 35 4.19 17.47 -14.27
C VAL A 35 4.70 16.30 -15.12
N LYS A 36 4.79 16.49 -16.43
CA LYS A 36 5.37 15.49 -17.36
C LYS A 36 6.82 15.18 -16.99
N THR A 37 7.64 16.17 -16.67
CA THR A 37 9.03 15.97 -16.24
C THR A 37 9.11 15.13 -14.96
N ILE A 38 8.20 15.35 -14.01
CA ILE A 38 8.12 14.55 -12.78
C ILE A 38 7.75 13.10 -13.09
N ILE A 39 6.75 12.88 -13.96
CA ILE A 39 6.31 11.54 -14.38
C ILE A 39 7.45 10.82 -15.10
N ASP A 40 8.10 11.48 -16.06
CA ASP A 40 9.17 10.92 -16.88
C ASP A 40 10.49 10.71 -16.11
N SER A 41 10.60 11.19 -14.87
CA SER A 41 11.83 11.07 -14.08
C SER A 41 12.25 9.62 -13.82
N THR A 42 11.32 8.64 -13.88
CA THR A 42 11.64 7.20 -13.78
C THR A 42 12.26 6.62 -15.06
N ASN A 43 12.12 7.32 -16.20
CA ASN A 43 12.68 6.91 -17.49
C ASN A 43 14.19 7.23 -17.64
N LEU A 44 14.77 7.97 -16.69
CA LEU A 44 16.17 8.36 -16.75
C LEU A 44 17.07 7.13 -16.56
N ASP A 45 18.04 6.96 -17.43
CA ASP A 45 18.90 5.75 -17.52
C ASP A 45 19.61 5.42 -16.20
N TYR A 46 19.99 6.45 -15.43
CA TYR A 46 20.69 6.23 -14.15
C TYR A 46 19.77 5.69 -13.03
N VAL A 47 18.45 5.82 -13.12
CA VAL A 47 17.51 5.47 -12.02
C VAL A 47 17.60 3.98 -11.70
N ASN A 48 17.55 3.13 -12.71
CA ASN A 48 17.67 1.68 -12.52
C ASN A 48 19.08 1.28 -12.07
N GLN A 49 20.11 1.99 -12.51
CA GLN A 49 21.51 1.77 -12.08
C GLN A 49 21.66 2.10 -10.58
N GLU A 50 21.12 3.25 -10.14
CA GLU A 50 21.15 3.62 -8.72
C GLU A 50 20.32 2.68 -7.87
N LEU A 51 19.17 2.23 -8.35
CA LEU A 51 18.36 1.21 -7.68
C LEU A 51 19.14 -0.10 -7.49
N ALA A 52 19.83 -0.56 -8.54
CA ALA A 52 20.71 -1.73 -8.46
C ALA A 52 21.85 -1.55 -7.45
N ASN A 53 22.48 -0.36 -7.43
CA ASN A 53 23.52 -0.01 -6.47
C ASN A 53 23.01 -0.02 -5.02
N VAL A 54 21.81 0.55 -4.77
CA VAL A 54 21.17 0.54 -3.46
C VAL A 54 20.87 -0.89 -3.02
N ILE A 55 20.28 -1.71 -3.89
CA ILE A 55 20.00 -3.13 -3.61
C ILE A 55 21.30 -3.87 -3.28
N LYS A 56 22.37 -3.67 -4.05
CA LYS A 56 23.68 -4.29 -3.81
C LYS A 56 24.27 -3.88 -2.46
N ARG A 57 24.26 -2.58 -2.13
CA ARG A 57 24.69 -2.07 -0.81
C ARG A 57 23.87 -2.68 0.32
N ARG A 58 22.53 -2.76 0.16
CA ARG A 58 21.64 -3.33 1.17
C ARG A 58 21.85 -4.83 1.37
N LYS A 59 22.05 -5.60 0.31
CA LYS A 59 22.42 -7.03 0.38
C LYS A 59 23.70 -7.20 1.18
N ARG A 60 24.77 -6.43 0.87
CA ARG A 60 26.06 -6.48 1.57
C ARG A 60 25.89 -6.19 3.07
N TYR A 61 25.10 -5.15 3.42
CA TYR A 61 24.80 -4.85 4.82
C TYR A 61 24.08 -6.01 5.54
N ILE A 62 23.12 -6.68 4.90
CA ILE A 62 22.41 -7.81 5.48
C ILE A 62 23.35 -8.98 5.72
N TYR A 63 24.22 -9.31 4.78
CA TYR A 63 25.23 -10.39 4.95
C TYR A 63 26.13 -10.18 6.16
N HIS A 64 26.58 -8.94 6.40
CA HIS A 64 27.47 -8.62 7.54
C HIS A 64 26.75 -8.25 8.83
N SER A 65 25.41 -8.26 8.85
CA SER A 65 24.63 -7.94 10.04
C SER A 65 24.51 -9.14 10.99
N ASN A 66 24.47 -8.87 12.30
CA ASN A 66 24.29 -9.88 13.37
C ASN A 66 22.81 -10.29 13.56
N ILE A 67 22.01 -10.36 12.49
CA ILE A 67 20.65 -10.89 12.51
C ILE A 67 20.69 -12.39 12.26
N ASN A 68 19.68 -13.12 12.74
CA ASN A 68 19.62 -14.56 12.53
C ASN A 68 19.44 -14.91 11.04
N GLU A 69 19.86 -16.13 10.64
CA GLU A 69 19.86 -16.57 9.24
C GLU A 69 18.46 -16.55 8.61
N ARG A 70 17.42 -16.90 9.37
CA ARG A 70 16.04 -16.83 8.88
C ARG A 70 15.61 -15.40 8.54
N GLU A 71 15.97 -14.42 9.36
CA GLU A 71 15.72 -13.01 9.07
C GLU A 71 16.54 -12.51 7.87
N LYS A 72 17.81 -12.97 7.71
CA LYS A 72 18.62 -12.66 6.54
C LYS A 72 17.95 -13.13 5.25
N ILE A 73 17.56 -14.40 5.21
CA ILE A 73 16.86 -14.99 4.06
C ILE A 73 15.60 -14.20 3.72
N GLU A 74 14.79 -13.85 4.72
CA GLU A 74 13.56 -13.08 4.51
C GLU A 74 13.83 -11.68 3.94
N HIS A 75 14.87 -11.01 4.45
CA HIS A 75 15.27 -9.69 3.95
C HIS A 75 15.83 -9.75 2.53
N LEU A 76 16.67 -10.74 2.22
CA LEU A 76 17.21 -10.94 0.87
C LEU A 76 16.13 -11.28 -0.15
N ALA A 77 15.17 -12.14 0.23
CA ALA A 77 14.02 -12.47 -0.61
C ALA A 77 13.15 -11.23 -0.90
N ARG A 78 12.97 -10.32 0.06
CA ARG A 78 12.27 -9.05 -0.17
C ARG A 78 13.02 -8.13 -1.14
N LEU A 79 14.35 -8.05 -1.02
CA LEU A 79 15.17 -7.24 -1.94
C LEU A 79 15.15 -7.79 -3.36
N ALA A 80 15.08 -9.11 -3.53
CA ALA A 80 15.01 -9.75 -4.84
C ALA A 80 13.66 -9.46 -5.56
N LYS A 81 12.62 -9.11 -4.82
CA LYS A 81 11.29 -8.80 -5.37
C LYS A 81 11.11 -7.33 -5.77
N ILE A 82 12.09 -6.46 -5.51
CA ILE A 82 12.00 -5.05 -5.91
C ILE A 82 12.12 -5.00 -7.45
N PRO A 83 11.09 -4.50 -8.16
CA PRO A 83 11.15 -4.40 -9.61
C PRO A 83 12.02 -3.21 -10.04
N PHE A 84 12.53 -3.27 -11.25
CA PHE A 84 13.08 -2.12 -11.94
C PHE A 84 11.97 -1.39 -12.69
N TYR A 85 12.20 -0.11 -12.99
CA TYR A 85 11.29 0.67 -13.81
C TYR A 85 11.40 0.27 -15.27
N GLU A 86 10.26 0.05 -15.92
CA GLU A 86 10.16 -0.12 -17.37
C GLU A 86 10.00 1.27 -18.02
N LYS A 87 10.53 1.44 -19.23
CA LYS A 87 10.41 2.71 -19.97
C LYS A 87 8.95 3.05 -20.23
N GLY A 88 8.56 4.28 -19.93
CA GLY A 88 7.18 4.75 -20.07
C GLY A 88 6.24 4.29 -18.97
N LYS A 89 6.76 3.71 -17.88
CA LYS A 89 5.97 3.23 -16.77
C LYS A 89 6.54 3.62 -15.40
N GLY A 90 5.64 3.68 -14.45
CA GLY A 90 5.94 3.84 -13.04
C GLY A 90 6.12 5.28 -12.59
N LEU A 91 5.87 5.50 -11.31
CA LEU A 91 6.06 6.78 -10.63
C LEU A 91 7.12 6.67 -9.54
N PRO A 92 7.91 7.74 -9.30
CA PRO A 92 8.94 7.71 -8.27
C PRO A 92 8.31 7.52 -6.88
N ILE A 93 8.75 6.47 -6.19
CA ILE A 93 8.23 6.14 -4.86
C ILE A 93 8.83 7.09 -3.82
N GLY A 94 7.97 7.66 -2.95
CA GLY A 94 8.37 8.54 -1.86
C GLY A 94 8.04 10.02 -2.09
N ASN A 95 7.66 10.41 -3.30
CA ASN A 95 7.20 11.76 -3.60
C ASN A 95 5.70 11.90 -3.32
N MET A 96 5.29 13.04 -2.75
CA MET A 96 3.87 13.32 -2.51
C MET A 96 3.10 13.47 -3.83
N THR A 97 3.70 14.10 -4.84
CA THR A 97 3.14 14.23 -6.19
C THR A 97 2.81 12.87 -6.80
N SER A 98 3.69 11.88 -6.66
CA SER A 98 3.44 10.51 -7.14
C SER A 98 2.25 9.84 -6.46
N GLN A 99 2.01 10.14 -5.18
CA GLN A 99 0.83 9.60 -4.47
C GLN A 99 -0.47 10.21 -5.03
N ILE A 100 -0.48 11.52 -5.28
CA ILE A 100 -1.64 12.20 -5.88
C ILE A 100 -1.91 11.67 -7.28
N LEU A 101 -0.88 11.56 -8.11
CA LEU A 101 -0.98 11.03 -9.47
C LEU A 101 -1.46 9.57 -9.48
N ALA A 102 -0.98 8.75 -8.54
CA ALA A 102 -1.44 7.39 -8.38
C ALA A 102 -2.92 7.32 -7.96
N ILE A 103 -3.37 8.17 -7.03
CA ILE A 103 -4.79 8.24 -6.67
C ILE A 103 -5.63 8.62 -7.89
N PHE A 104 -5.18 9.62 -8.64
CA PHE A 104 -5.87 10.13 -9.82
C PHE A 104 -5.94 9.10 -10.96
N TYR A 105 -4.91 8.29 -11.16
CA TYR A 105 -4.86 7.29 -12.23
C TYR A 105 -6.05 6.33 -12.21
N LEU A 106 -6.53 5.95 -11.02
CA LEU A 106 -7.68 5.05 -10.82
C LEU A 106 -9.02 5.77 -10.64
N ASN A 107 -9.07 7.09 -10.83
CA ASN A 107 -10.29 7.87 -10.61
C ASN A 107 -11.48 7.34 -11.44
N ASP A 108 -11.27 7.04 -12.71
CA ASP A 108 -12.34 6.54 -13.58
C ASP A 108 -12.82 5.15 -13.14
N LEU A 109 -11.92 4.32 -12.61
CA LEU A 109 -12.28 3.03 -12.02
C LEU A 109 -13.18 3.23 -10.79
N ASP A 110 -12.87 4.22 -9.94
CA ASP A 110 -13.71 4.54 -8.78
C ASP A 110 -15.14 4.95 -9.19
N HIS A 111 -15.25 5.85 -10.18
CA HIS A 111 -16.53 6.26 -10.75
C HIS A 111 -17.27 5.08 -11.39
N TYR A 112 -16.58 4.24 -12.14
CA TYR A 112 -17.17 3.06 -12.75
C TYR A 112 -17.75 2.11 -11.68
N ILE A 113 -17.01 1.83 -10.62
CA ILE A 113 -17.46 0.96 -9.51
C ILE A 113 -18.67 1.57 -8.79
N LYS A 114 -18.67 2.87 -8.55
CA LYS A 114 -19.73 3.55 -7.81
C LYS A 114 -20.98 3.77 -8.66
N GLU A 115 -20.82 4.22 -9.88
CA GLU A 115 -21.92 4.72 -10.72
C GLU A 115 -22.45 3.65 -11.67
N LYS A 116 -21.57 2.86 -12.31
CA LYS A 116 -21.98 1.85 -13.28
C LYS A 116 -22.27 0.51 -12.63
N LEU A 117 -21.40 0.05 -11.75
CA LEU A 117 -21.66 -1.18 -11.01
C LEU A 117 -22.60 -0.98 -9.81
N GLY A 118 -22.82 0.26 -9.35
CA GLY A 118 -23.74 0.58 -8.25
C GLY A 118 -23.30 0.05 -6.89
N VAL A 119 -22.02 -0.18 -6.67
CA VAL A 119 -21.50 -0.73 -5.41
C VAL A 119 -21.61 0.31 -4.30
N GLN A 120 -22.50 0.08 -3.33
CA GLN A 120 -22.69 1.00 -2.22
C GLN A 120 -21.52 0.99 -1.23
N CYS A 121 -21.08 -0.20 -0.81
CA CYS A 121 -20.00 -0.38 0.15
C CYS A 121 -18.67 -0.62 -0.57
N TYR A 122 -18.04 0.45 -1.00
CA TYR A 122 -16.76 0.49 -1.70
C TYR A 122 -15.78 1.39 -0.96
N ILE A 123 -14.54 0.91 -0.80
CA ILE A 123 -13.42 1.66 -0.23
C ILE A 123 -12.17 1.33 -1.04
N ARG A 124 -11.41 2.34 -1.41
CA ARG A 124 -10.06 2.20 -1.97
C ARG A 124 -9.03 2.97 -1.15
N TYR A 125 -7.90 2.36 -0.96
CA TYR A 125 -6.70 3.01 -0.45
C TYR A 125 -5.53 2.65 -1.37
N MET A 126 -5.13 3.59 -2.22
CA MET A 126 -4.14 3.38 -3.29
C MET A 126 -4.57 2.22 -4.21
N ASP A 127 -3.83 1.11 -4.16
CA ASP A 127 -4.00 -0.13 -4.92
C ASP A 127 -4.88 -1.19 -4.24
N ASP A 128 -5.19 -1.00 -2.95
CA ASP A 128 -6.07 -1.89 -2.18
C ASP A 128 -7.55 -1.47 -2.34
N LEU A 129 -8.37 -2.30 -2.98
CA LEU A 129 -9.81 -2.08 -3.16
C LEU A 129 -10.61 -3.11 -2.35
N ILE A 130 -11.67 -2.65 -1.70
CA ILE A 130 -12.61 -3.50 -0.97
C ILE A 130 -14.03 -3.19 -1.39
N LEU A 131 -14.77 -4.22 -1.79
CA LEU A 131 -16.20 -4.18 -2.07
C LEU A 131 -16.91 -5.15 -1.13
N ILE A 132 -17.99 -4.69 -0.49
CA ILE A 132 -18.79 -5.51 0.42
C ILE A 132 -20.20 -5.61 -0.12
N HIS A 133 -20.66 -6.85 -0.30
CA HIS A 133 -22.02 -7.16 -0.72
C HIS A 133 -22.42 -8.53 -0.17
N TYR A 134 -23.72 -8.76 0.05
CA TYR A 134 -24.23 -10.04 0.54
C TYR A 134 -24.26 -11.11 -0.55
N ASP A 135 -24.47 -10.73 -1.82
CA ASP A 135 -24.49 -11.64 -2.95
C ASP A 135 -23.08 -11.85 -3.53
N SER A 136 -22.59 -13.07 -3.43
CA SER A 136 -21.30 -13.48 -3.97
C SER A 136 -21.26 -13.49 -5.51
N ASN A 137 -22.38 -13.77 -6.18
CA ASN A 137 -22.43 -13.77 -7.64
C ASN A 137 -22.36 -12.34 -8.19
N TYR A 138 -22.97 -11.38 -7.49
CA TYR A 138 -22.77 -9.97 -7.82
C TYR A 138 -21.31 -9.54 -7.69
N LEU A 139 -20.62 -9.96 -6.60
CA LEU A 139 -19.20 -9.66 -6.44
C LEU A 139 -18.32 -10.32 -7.52
N LYS A 140 -18.68 -11.51 -8.02
CA LYS A 140 -17.98 -12.14 -9.15
C LYS A 140 -18.14 -11.34 -10.44
N LYS A 141 -19.36 -10.83 -10.70
CA LYS A 141 -19.60 -9.93 -11.84
C LYS A 141 -18.80 -8.64 -11.70
N CYS A 142 -18.80 -8.02 -10.50
CA CYS A 142 -17.98 -6.84 -10.24
C CYS A 142 -16.49 -7.11 -10.47
N LEU A 143 -15.97 -8.25 -10.02
CA LEU A 143 -14.57 -8.62 -10.24
C LEU A 143 -14.24 -8.68 -11.74
N HIS A 144 -15.05 -9.35 -12.51
CA HIS A 144 -14.84 -9.46 -13.96
C HIS A 144 -14.82 -8.08 -14.66
N GLU A 145 -15.75 -7.19 -14.29
CA GLU A 145 -15.78 -5.84 -14.86
C GLU A 145 -14.58 -4.99 -14.36
N ILE A 146 -14.18 -5.11 -13.09
CA ILE A 146 -12.98 -4.45 -12.55
C ILE A 146 -11.72 -4.95 -13.29
N GLU A 147 -11.60 -6.25 -13.58
CA GLU A 147 -10.49 -6.81 -14.36
C GLU A 147 -10.37 -6.16 -15.73
N LYS A 148 -11.50 -5.97 -16.45
CA LYS A 148 -11.51 -5.27 -17.74
C LYS A 148 -11.01 -3.83 -17.61
N GLN A 149 -11.58 -3.06 -16.66
CA GLN A 149 -11.20 -1.67 -16.44
C GLN A 149 -9.72 -1.52 -16.04
N VAL A 150 -9.21 -2.43 -15.22
CA VAL A 150 -7.80 -2.47 -14.82
C VAL A 150 -6.90 -2.81 -16.00
N HIS A 151 -7.34 -3.73 -16.88
CA HIS A 151 -6.63 -4.07 -18.12
C HIS A 151 -6.60 -2.90 -19.11
N ASP A 152 -7.71 -2.16 -19.26
CA ASP A 152 -7.77 -0.97 -20.11
C ASP A 152 -6.82 0.13 -19.63
N LEU A 153 -6.55 0.19 -18.34
CA LEU A 153 -5.52 1.02 -17.73
C LEU A 153 -4.10 0.43 -17.83
N ARG A 154 -3.88 -0.62 -18.62
CA ARG A 154 -2.60 -1.34 -18.75
C ARG A 154 -2.04 -1.83 -17.41
N LEU A 155 -2.93 -2.13 -16.47
CA LEU A 155 -2.62 -2.70 -15.16
C LEU A 155 -3.06 -4.16 -15.07
N SER A 156 -2.68 -4.85 -14.01
CA SER A 156 -3.16 -6.20 -13.71
C SER A 156 -3.47 -6.36 -12.22
N LEU A 157 -4.44 -7.20 -11.91
CA LEU A 157 -4.73 -7.57 -10.53
C LEU A 157 -3.67 -8.56 -10.00
N ASN A 158 -3.41 -8.48 -8.71
CA ASN A 158 -2.51 -9.40 -8.01
C ASN A 158 -3.23 -10.74 -7.76
N GLU A 159 -2.47 -11.84 -7.75
CA GLU A 159 -2.95 -13.19 -7.38
C GLU A 159 -3.63 -13.27 -5.99
N LYS A 160 -3.42 -12.27 -5.14
CA LYS A 160 -4.09 -12.13 -3.83
C LYS A 160 -5.52 -11.61 -3.93
N THR A 161 -5.98 -11.21 -5.12
CA THR A 161 -7.37 -10.80 -5.37
C THR A 161 -8.29 -11.99 -5.13
N GLN A 162 -9.26 -11.80 -4.23
CA GLN A 162 -10.13 -12.90 -3.81
C GLN A 162 -11.49 -12.44 -3.32
N ILE A 163 -12.48 -13.29 -3.52
CA ILE A 163 -13.80 -13.17 -2.90
C ILE A 163 -13.85 -14.15 -1.73
N TYR A 164 -14.21 -13.67 -0.56
CA TYR A 164 -14.37 -14.51 0.62
C TYR A 164 -15.47 -14.00 1.54
N GLU A 165 -15.97 -14.90 2.35
CA GLU A 165 -16.96 -14.57 3.36
C GLU A 165 -16.30 -13.91 4.57
N VAL A 166 -16.89 -12.79 5.02
CA VAL A 166 -16.43 -12.11 6.24
C VAL A 166 -17.01 -12.87 7.44
N THR A 167 -16.20 -13.76 7.98
CA THR A 167 -16.53 -14.56 9.18
C THR A 167 -16.26 -13.78 10.47
N ASN A 168 -16.48 -14.43 11.62
CA ASN A 168 -16.11 -13.90 12.94
C ASN A 168 -14.61 -13.60 13.11
N GLN A 169 -13.75 -14.09 12.20
CA GLN A 169 -12.32 -13.77 12.19
C GLN A 169 -12.04 -12.37 11.60
N GLY A 170 -13.02 -11.81 10.89
CA GLY A 170 -12.90 -10.50 10.25
C GLY A 170 -11.89 -10.48 9.10
N PHE A 171 -11.55 -9.28 8.65
CA PHE A 171 -10.65 -9.07 7.52
C PHE A 171 -9.53 -8.07 7.84
N PRO A 172 -8.33 -8.24 7.27
CA PRO A 172 -7.24 -7.30 7.42
C PRO A 172 -7.32 -6.17 6.40
N PHE A 173 -7.15 -4.92 6.88
CA PHE A 173 -7.03 -3.74 6.02
C PHE A 173 -6.19 -2.66 6.71
N LEU A 174 -5.26 -2.05 6.01
CA LEU A 174 -4.39 -0.95 6.47
C LEU A 174 -3.66 -1.21 7.81
N GLY A 175 -3.29 -2.45 8.08
CA GLY A 175 -2.58 -2.80 9.31
C GLY A 175 -3.49 -3.12 10.51
N TYR A 176 -4.80 -3.01 10.32
CA TYR A 176 -5.81 -3.41 11.29
C TYR A 176 -6.53 -4.67 10.86
N ARG A 177 -7.25 -5.28 11.80
CA ARG A 177 -8.22 -6.34 11.56
C ARG A 177 -9.59 -5.85 12.01
N PHE A 178 -10.53 -5.83 11.11
CA PHE A 178 -11.93 -5.46 11.35
C PHE A 178 -12.74 -6.71 11.63
N VAL A 179 -13.35 -6.81 12.82
CA VAL A 179 -14.10 -7.99 13.27
C VAL A 179 -15.47 -7.56 13.76
N LEU A 180 -16.52 -8.19 13.24
CA LEU A 180 -17.87 -7.98 13.72
C LEU A 180 -18.19 -9.02 14.81
N ARG A 181 -18.41 -8.57 16.06
CA ARG A 181 -18.81 -9.43 17.20
C ARG A 181 -20.03 -8.84 17.88
N LYS A 182 -21.05 -9.66 18.11
CA LYS A 182 -22.30 -9.23 18.78
C LYS A 182 -22.85 -7.91 18.21
N LYS A 183 -22.88 -7.79 16.86
CA LYS A 183 -23.34 -6.58 16.13
C LYS A 183 -22.49 -5.32 16.38
N ARG A 184 -21.31 -5.43 16.98
CA ARG A 184 -20.36 -4.32 17.16
C ARG A 184 -19.11 -4.56 16.32
N LEU A 185 -18.65 -3.49 15.68
CA LEU A 185 -17.39 -3.52 14.93
C LEU A 185 -16.23 -3.32 15.91
N HIS A 186 -15.31 -4.28 15.92
CA HIS A 186 -14.04 -4.21 16.65
C HIS A 186 -12.91 -3.99 15.67
N VAL A 187 -12.07 -3.02 15.98
CA VAL A 187 -10.86 -2.70 15.20
C VAL A 187 -9.66 -3.17 16.00
N LEU A 188 -9.01 -4.21 15.54
CA LEU A 188 -7.87 -4.83 16.22
C LEU A 188 -6.58 -4.56 15.44
N LEU A 189 -5.46 -4.40 16.13
CA LEU A 189 -4.15 -4.36 15.48
C LEU A 189 -3.74 -5.75 15.01
N LEU A 190 -3.23 -5.83 13.78
CA LEU A 190 -2.61 -7.05 13.29
C LEU A 190 -1.38 -7.43 14.12
N SER A 191 -1.19 -8.72 14.38
CA SER A 191 -0.04 -9.23 15.15
C SER A 191 1.32 -8.81 14.55
N ASN A 192 1.41 -8.74 13.22
CA ASN A 192 2.61 -8.26 12.53
C ASN A 192 2.86 -6.76 12.78
N THR A 193 1.80 -5.95 12.84
CA THR A 193 1.89 -4.52 13.17
C THR A 193 2.36 -4.33 14.60
N LYS A 194 1.78 -5.06 15.57
CA LYS A 194 2.22 -5.04 16.97
C LYS A 194 3.70 -5.40 17.10
N ARG A 195 4.11 -6.52 16.49
CA ARG A 195 5.51 -6.98 16.48
C ARG A 195 6.47 -5.94 15.90
N ARG A 196 6.09 -5.29 14.80
CA ARG A 196 6.89 -4.24 14.15
C ARG A 196 7.07 -3.03 15.05
N ILE A 197 6.01 -2.56 15.70
CA ILE A 197 6.05 -1.43 16.65
C ILE A 197 6.98 -1.77 17.83
N LEU A 198 6.76 -2.91 18.50
CA LEU A 198 7.57 -3.33 19.64
C LEU A 198 9.05 -3.51 19.28
N ARG A 199 9.35 -4.08 18.10
CA ARG A 199 10.74 -4.23 17.63
C ARG A 199 11.42 -2.89 17.40
N ARG A 200 10.69 -1.90 16.91
CA ARG A 200 11.21 -0.55 16.70
C ARG A 200 11.47 0.16 18.03
N LEU A 201 10.54 0.10 18.96
CA LEU A 201 10.69 0.70 20.29
C LEU A 201 11.85 0.08 21.08
N LYS A 202 12.05 -1.24 21.00
CA LYS A 202 13.17 -1.94 21.66
C LYS A 202 14.55 -1.50 21.15
N LYS A 203 14.67 -0.99 19.94
CA LYS A 203 15.96 -0.56 19.36
C LYS A 203 16.34 0.87 19.75
N VAL A 204 15.49 1.57 20.49
CA VAL A 204 15.71 2.98 20.86
C VAL A 204 16.18 3.02 22.30
N ALA A 205 17.45 3.38 22.51
CA ALA A 205 18.03 3.59 23.82
C ALA A 205 17.77 5.00 24.38
N ASP A 206 17.58 5.97 23.51
CA ASP A 206 17.35 7.38 23.85
C ASP A 206 15.90 7.62 24.27
N ASN A 207 15.70 8.23 25.45
CA ASN A 207 14.38 8.49 26.02
C ASN A 207 13.55 9.49 25.19
N GLN A 208 14.15 10.57 24.68
CA GLN A 208 13.44 11.58 23.89
C GLN A 208 12.96 10.98 22.57
N LYS A 209 13.82 10.19 21.92
CA LYS A 209 13.48 9.47 20.70
C LYS A 209 12.43 8.39 20.93
N TYR A 210 12.44 7.74 22.10
CA TYR A 210 11.41 6.79 22.50
C TYR A 210 10.05 7.49 22.64
N ASP A 211 10.00 8.63 23.36
CA ASP A 211 8.77 9.38 23.57
C ASP A 211 8.18 9.91 22.27
N PHE A 212 9.03 10.43 21.38
CA PHE A 212 8.61 10.85 20.04
C PHE A 212 7.98 9.69 19.23
N LEU A 213 8.62 8.53 19.20
CA LEU A 213 8.07 7.35 18.52
C LEU A 213 6.80 6.83 19.20
N HIS A 214 6.74 6.86 20.53
CA HIS A 214 5.56 6.44 21.27
C HIS A 214 4.37 7.35 20.96
N GLN A 215 4.55 8.67 20.91
CA GLN A 215 3.50 9.64 20.53
C GLN A 215 3.01 9.41 19.09
N ASN A 216 3.93 9.22 18.13
CA ASN A 216 3.58 8.92 16.75
C ASN A 216 2.76 7.62 16.62
N TYR A 217 3.13 6.58 17.36
CA TYR A 217 2.35 5.35 17.38
C TYR A 217 1.03 5.49 18.11
N PHE A 218 0.91 6.37 19.09
CA PHE A 218 -0.33 6.58 19.84
C PHE A 218 -1.47 6.99 18.89
N GLY A 219 -1.25 7.96 17.99
CA GLY A 219 -2.24 8.34 16.96
C GLY A 219 -2.67 7.17 16.08
N TYR A 220 -1.72 6.31 15.68
CA TYR A 220 -2.01 5.10 14.91
C TYR A 220 -2.79 4.05 15.71
N LEU A 221 -2.69 4.05 17.04
CA LEU A 221 -3.37 3.08 17.91
C LEU A 221 -4.77 3.53 18.35
N LEU A 222 -5.10 4.81 18.23
CA LEU A 222 -6.38 5.38 18.65
C LEU A 222 -7.61 4.70 18.03
N PRO A 223 -7.64 4.39 16.71
CA PRO A 223 -8.79 3.75 16.09
C PRO A 223 -9.01 2.30 16.52
N ALA A 224 -8.01 1.68 17.16
CA ALA A 224 -8.03 0.26 17.50
C ALA A 224 -8.37 0.02 18.98
N ASP A 225 -9.01 -1.12 19.26
CA ASP A 225 -9.18 -1.66 20.61
C ASP A 225 -7.82 -2.10 21.18
N SER A 226 -6.94 -1.12 21.45
CA SER A 226 -5.52 -1.35 21.71
C SER A 226 -5.08 -1.07 23.14
N ARG A 227 -6.02 -0.89 24.11
CA ARG A 227 -5.71 -0.54 25.51
C ARG A 227 -4.66 -1.45 26.15
N GLY A 228 -4.80 -2.77 26.00
CA GLY A 228 -3.84 -3.75 26.51
C GLY A 228 -2.45 -3.62 25.86
N PHE A 229 -2.40 -3.31 24.59
CA PHE A 229 -1.14 -3.11 23.87
C PHE A 229 -0.46 -1.80 24.26
N LEU A 230 -1.20 -0.73 24.50
CA LEU A 230 -0.68 0.54 25.03
C LEU A 230 -0.06 0.33 26.43
N TYR A 231 -0.72 -0.46 27.28
CA TYR A 231 -0.18 -0.83 28.58
C TYR A 231 1.14 -1.63 28.44
N GLU A 232 1.19 -2.58 27.52
CA GLU A 232 2.39 -3.38 27.22
C GLU A 232 3.56 -2.52 26.72
N MET A 233 3.29 -1.51 25.88
CA MET A 233 4.28 -0.54 25.42
C MET A 233 4.87 0.26 26.59
N LYS A 234 4.02 0.77 27.51
CA LYS A 234 4.48 1.50 28.71
C LYS A 234 5.33 0.63 29.64
N LYS A 235 4.93 -0.61 29.89
CA LYS A 235 5.66 -1.55 30.78
C LYS A 235 7.06 -1.90 30.24
N LYS A 236 7.26 -1.88 28.92
CA LYS A 236 8.58 -2.16 28.32
C LYS A 236 9.56 -1.00 28.38
N ARG A 237 9.11 0.22 28.68
CA ARG A 237 9.98 1.37 28.98
C ARG A 237 10.63 1.26 30.36
N LEU A 238 9.96 0.58 31.29
CA LEU A 238 10.39 0.46 32.68
C LEU A 238 11.34 -0.72 32.94
N ARG A 239 11.71 -1.45 31.90
CA ARG A 239 12.69 -2.55 31.91
C ARG A 239 13.83 -2.28 30.93
#